data_2185ee0335066aac91f93f8f690f666e
#
_entry.id   2185ee0335066aac91f93f8f690f666e
#
_cell.length_a   1.000
_cell.length_b   1.000
_cell.length_c   1.000
_cell.angle_alpha   90.00
_cell.angle_beta   90.00
_cell.angle_gamma   90.00
#
_symmetry.space_group_name_H-M   'P 1'
#
loop_
_entity.id
_entity.type
_entity.pdbx_description
1 polymer ?
#
loop_
_entity_poly.entity_id
_entity_poly.type
_entity_poly.pdbx_seq_one_letter_code
_entity_poly.pdbx_strand_id
1 'polypeptide(L)'
;FSATMIWLATLQTWPDTLTGVSVITEPTPGSYRAAVNLDGTGQSKLATGIGFLDHMLDQIARHGNIDLAVECKGDLHIDEHHSIEDTGIALGEAMLKALGDKRGIERYGFLLPMDDCLAQVALDFGGRNWIVWDAEFKREKIGEMPTEMFSHFFKSFSDGAKCNLNIKANGENEHHKIESIFKAFAKSIQLAVKRDINNLNSLP
;
A
#
# COMPACT_ATOMS: atom_id res chain seq x y z
N PHE A 1 17.59 -17.06 24.91
CA PHE A 1 18.01 -15.98 23.98
C PHE A 1 16.83 -15.77 23.04
N SER A 2 16.15 -14.64 23.19
CA SER A 2 14.87 -14.31 22.63
C SER A 2 14.99 -14.03 21.11
N ALA A 3 14.04 -14.52 20.33
CA ALA A 3 13.88 -14.20 18.90
C ALA A 3 13.90 -12.69 18.60
N THR A 4 13.57 -11.86 19.56
CA THR A 4 13.61 -10.39 19.51
C THR A 4 15.02 -9.82 19.26
N MET A 5 16.08 -10.50 19.70
CA MET A 5 17.46 -10.01 19.50
C MET A 5 18.01 -10.29 18.10
N ILE A 6 17.55 -11.38 17.45
CA ILE A 6 17.96 -11.67 16.07
C ILE A 6 17.30 -10.69 15.08
N TRP A 7 16.15 -10.19 15.43
CA TRP A 7 15.36 -9.23 14.64
C TRP A 7 15.95 -7.81 14.65
N LEU A 8 16.49 -7.35 15.76
CA LEU A 8 17.18 -6.06 15.83
C LEU A 8 18.47 -6.03 14.96
N ALA A 9 19.17 -7.17 14.83
CA ALA A 9 20.37 -7.27 14.00
C ALA A 9 20.06 -7.26 12.49
N THR A 10 18.87 -7.73 12.06
CA THR A 10 18.44 -7.70 10.64
C THR A 10 17.82 -6.37 10.23
N LEU A 11 17.42 -5.50 11.17
CA LEU A 11 17.03 -4.12 10.89
C LEU A 11 18.22 -3.26 10.41
N GLN A 12 19.44 -3.59 10.81
CA GLN A 12 20.67 -2.88 10.41
C GLN A 12 21.04 -3.04 8.94
N THR A 13 20.43 -3.96 8.19
CA THR A 13 20.69 -4.17 6.75
C THR A 13 19.60 -3.65 5.83
N TRP A 14 18.51 -3.09 6.38
CA TRP A 14 17.52 -2.39 5.59
C TRP A 14 18.02 -0.97 5.32
N PRO A 15 17.69 -0.38 4.12
CA PRO A 15 18.41 0.82 3.70
C PRO A 15 18.40 1.87 4.79
N ASP A 16 19.60 2.26 5.27
CA ASP A 16 19.83 3.34 6.24
C ASP A 16 19.21 4.69 5.79
N THR A 17 18.67 4.73 4.57
CA THR A 17 18.07 5.91 3.94
C THR A 17 16.57 6.06 4.19
N LEU A 18 15.88 5.03 4.72
CA LEU A 18 14.46 5.15 5.07
C LEU A 18 14.32 5.71 6.49
N THR A 19 14.26 7.02 6.60
CA THR A 19 14.00 7.74 7.87
C THR A 19 12.53 7.63 8.32
N GLY A 20 11.82 6.61 7.86
CA GLY A 20 10.40 6.39 8.10
C GLY A 20 10.10 5.38 9.21
N VAL A 21 8.84 5.19 9.49
CA VAL A 21 8.35 4.21 10.47
C VAL A 21 8.35 2.81 9.86
N SER A 22 9.12 1.89 10.43
CA SER A 22 9.09 0.48 10.06
C SER A 22 8.02 -0.26 10.87
N VAL A 23 7.19 -1.03 10.19
CA VAL A 23 6.31 -2.01 10.83
C VAL A 23 6.79 -3.39 10.45
N ILE A 24 6.96 -4.22 11.47
CA ILE A 24 7.24 -5.63 11.31
C ILE A 24 6.00 -6.35 11.83
N THR A 25 5.29 -7.03 10.94
CA THR A 25 4.27 -7.98 11.34
C THR A 25 4.88 -9.36 11.26
N GLU A 26 4.70 -10.17 12.29
CA GLU A 26 4.99 -11.60 12.29
C GLU A 26 3.67 -12.38 12.23
N PRO A 27 3.09 -12.62 11.05
CA PRO A 27 2.08 -13.66 10.93
C PRO A 27 2.79 -15.01 10.80
N THR A 28 2.24 -16.04 11.38
CA THR A 28 2.68 -17.42 11.20
C THR A 28 1.88 -18.07 10.05
N PRO A 29 2.50 -18.76 9.08
CA PRO A 29 3.91 -19.08 8.88
C PRO A 29 4.57 -18.31 7.71
N GLY A 30 4.98 -17.10 7.90
CA GLY A 30 5.73 -16.29 6.93
C GLY A 30 6.30 -15.07 7.61
N SER A 31 7.28 -14.39 7.02
CA SER A 31 7.76 -13.11 7.51
C SER A 31 7.39 -12.02 6.52
N TYR A 32 6.68 -11.02 7.00
CA TYR A 32 6.30 -9.84 6.21
C TYR A 32 6.91 -8.60 6.83
N ARG A 33 7.45 -7.72 5.99
CA ARG A 33 8.01 -6.44 6.43
C ARG A 33 7.54 -5.35 5.52
N ALA A 34 7.05 -4.26 6.09
CA ALA A 34 6.77 -3.05 5.37
C ALA A 34 7.37 -1.85 6.10
N ALA A 35 8.03 -0.96 5.35
CA ALA A 35 8.47 0.34 5.84
C ALA A 35 7.99 1.42 4.86
N VAL A 36 7.55 2.54 5.41
CA VAL A 36 7.02 3.67 4.67
C VAL A 36 7.65 4.95 5.17
N ASN A 37 8.13 5.78 4.24
CA ASN A 37 8.49 7.17 4.50
C ASN A 37 7.54 8.07 3.70
N LEU A 38 6.67 8.81 4.40
CA LEU A 38 5.69 9.69 3.77
C LEU A 38 6.30 10.97 3.18
N ASP A 39 7.49 11.37 3.66
CA ASP A 39 8.28 12.50 3.16
C ASP A 39 9.38 12.01 2.19
N GLY A 40 9.11 10.91 1.47
CA GLY A 40 10.04 10.25 0.56
C GLY A 40 10.20 10.93 -0.79
N THR A 41 10.95 10.27 -1.66
CA THR A 41 11.28 10.71 -3.02
C THR A 41 10.79 9.76 -4.11
N GLY A 42 10.01 8.74 -3.74
CA GLY A 42 9.49 7.74 -4.66
C GLY A 42 10.41 6.54 -4.86
N GLN A 43 11.29 6.26 -3.90
CA GLN A 43 12.18 5.11 -3.95
C GLN A 43 11.46 3.85 -3.46
N SER A 44 11.74 2.71 -4.08
CA SER A 44 11.18 1.43 -3.66
C SER A 44 12.23 0.33 -3.52
N LYS A 45 12.03 -0.57 -2.56
CA LYS A 45 12.74 -1.83 -2.42
C LYS A 45 11.73 -2.93 -2.15
N LEU A 46 11.45 -3.74 -3.15
CA LEU A 46 10.31 -4.66 -3.16
C LEU A 46 10.79 -6.10 -3.40
N ALA A 47 10.26 -7.02 -2.65
CA ALA A 47 10.56 -8.45 -2.74
C ALA A 47 9.39 -9.27 -2.17
N THR A 48 8.24 -9.24 -2.84
CA THR A 48 7.06 -10.03 -2.44
C THR A 48 7.08 -11.45 -2.99
N GLY A 49 7.92 -11.70 -4.00
CA GLY A 49 7.93 -12.95 -4.75
C GLY A 49 6.86 -13.01 -5.85
N ILE A 50 6.02 -11.99 -5.98
CA ILE A 50 4.99 -11.84 -7.02
C ILE A 50 5.35 -10.61 -7.85
N GLY A 51 5.94 -10.84 -9.05
CA GLY A 51 6.52 -9.76 -9.86
C GLY A 51 5.51 -8.67 -10.23
N PHE A 52 4.26 -9.04 -10.50
CA PHE A 52 3.21 -8.06 -10.80
C PHE A 52 2.82 -7.24 -9.57
N LEU A 53 2.80 -7.83 -8.36
CA LEU A 53 2.55 -7.07 -7.12
C LEU A 53 3.70 -6.09 -6.84
N ASP A 54 4.96 -6.52 -7.01
CA ASP A 54 6.12 -5.63 -6.89
C ASP A 54 6.00 -4.44 -7.84
N HIS A 55 5.59 -4.68 -9.11
CA HIS A 55 5.34 -3.61 -10.07
C HIS A 55 4.24 -2.64 -9.59
N MET A 56 3.15 -3.15 -9.03
CA MET A 56 2.06 -2.30 -8.51
C MET A 56 2.47 -1.49 -7.27
N LEU A 57 3.23 -2.09 -6.37
CA LEU A 57 3.78 -1.37 -5.20
C LEU A 57 4.78 -0.28 -5.61
N ASP A 58 5.57 -0.51 -6.66
CA ASP A 58 6.44 0.51 -7.24
C ASP A 58 5.64 1.71 -7.79
N GLN A 59 4.45 1.48 -8.36
CA GLN A 59 3.56 2.58 -8.74
C GLN A 59 3.12 3.41 -7.53
N ILE A 60 2.86 2.76 -6.37
CA ILE A 60 2.53 3.47 -5.13
C ILE A 60 3.68 4.37 -4.71
N ALA A 61 4.91 3.86 -4.67
CA ALA A 61 6.09 4.64 -4.29
C ALA A 61 6.27 5.85 -5.23
N ARG A 62 6.41 5.60 -6.53
CA ARG A 62 6.71 6.62 -7.54
C ARG A 62 5.65 7.71 -7.63
N HIS A 63 4.39 7.32 -7.77
CA HIS A 63 3.29 8.28 -7.95
C HIS A 63 2.83 8.91 -6.63
N GLY A 64 3.01 8.21 -5.51
CA GLY A 64 2.77 8.72 -4.16
C GLY A 64 3.86 9.66 -3.67
N ASN A 65 5.04 9.64 -4.32
CA ASN A 65 6.25 10.33 -3.86
C ASN A 65 6.61 9.99 -2.42
N ILE A 66 6.42 8.71 -2.08
CA ILE A 66 6.76 8.11 -0.79
C ILE A 66 7.82 7.04 -1.00
N ASP A 67 8.65 6.77 0.01
CA ASP A 67 9.58 5.65 -0.10
C ASP A 67 8.96 4.41 0.53
N LEU A 68 9.08 3.27 -0.15
CA LEU A 68 8.56 1.97 0.28
C LEU A 68 9.65 0.91 0.34
N ALA A 69 9.65 0.13 1.41
CA ALA A 69 10.34 -1.15 1.41
C ALA A 69 9.35 -2.23 1.86
N VAL A 70 9.24 -3.30 1.06
CA VAL A 70 8.35 -4.43 1.33
C VAL A 70 9.10 -5.72 1.06
N GLU A 71 9.11 -6.62 2.03
CA GLU A 71 9.60 -7.98 1.88
C GLU A 71 8.53 -8.94 2.39
N CYS A 72 8.18 -9.92 1.57
CA CYS A 72 7.27 -11.01 1.91
C CYS A 72 7.94 -12.35 1.64
N LYS A 73 7.88 -13.24 2.62
CA LYS A 73 8.27 -14.65 2.48
C LYS A 73 7.06 -15.52 2.82
N GLY A 74 6.09 -15.52 1.93
CA GLY A 74 4.86 -16.28 2.07
C GLY A 74 4.97 -17.71 1.54
N ASP A 75 3.83 -18.37 1.52
CA ASP A 75 3.64 -19.76 1.12
C ASP A 75 3.24 -19.88 -0.37
N LEU A 76 3.94 -19.17 -1.26
CA LEU A 76 3.68 -19.14 -2.70
C LEU A 76 3.65 -20.53 -3.37
N HIS A 77 4.14 -21.56 -2.68
CA HIS A 77 4.02 -22.95 -3.14
C HIS A 77 2.58 -23.49 -2.98
N ILE A 78 1.72 -22.82 -2.23
CA ILE A 78 0.29 -23.07 -2.12
C ILE A 78 -0.45 -22.21 -3.13
N ASP A 79 -0.46 -20.88 -2.92
CA ASP A 79 -0.94 -19.86 -3.85
C ASP A 79 -0.44 -18.45 -3.45
N GLU A 80 -0.93 -17.42 -4.14
CA GLU A 80 -0.54 -16.02 -3.89
C GLU A 80 -1.40 -15.34 -2.82
N HIS A 81 -2.49 -15.93 -2.38
CA HIS A 81 -3.55 -15.32 -1.55
C HIS A 81 -3.00 -14.69 -0.27
N HIS A 82 -2.39 -15.52 0.59
CA HIS A 82 -1.86 -15.06 1.87
C HIS A 82 -0.80 -13.98 1.69
N SER A 83 0.11 -14.15 0.72
CA SER A 83 1.18 -13.19 0.45
C SER A 83 0.64 -11.82 0.06
N ILE A 84 -0.45 -11.76 -0.72
CA ILE A 84 -1.06 -10.51 -1.17
C ILE A 84 -1.82 -9.83 -0.02
N GLU A 85 -2.64 -10.57 0.71
CA GLU A 85 -3.40 -10.03 1.85
C GLU A 85 -2.48 -9.51 2.95
N ASP A 86 -1.51 -10.30 3.37
CA ASP A 86 -0.58 -9.93 4.44
C ASP A 86 0.33 -8.77 4.03
N THR A 87 0.72 -8.68 2.76
CA THR A 87 1.41 -7.49 2.23
C THR A 87 0.53 -6.25 2.35
N GLY A 88 -0.77 -6.36 2.02
CA GLY A 88 -1.74 -5.27 2.17
C GLY A 88 -1.88 -4.82 3.62
N ILE A 89 -2.03 -5.76 4.56
CA ILE A 89 -2.13 -5.47 6.00
C ILE A 89 -0.85 -4.78 6.49
N ALA A 90 0.33 -5.36 6.21
CA ALA A 90 1.61 -4.82 6.67
C ALA A 90 1.86 -3.41 6.15
N LEU A 91 1.56 -3.15 4.87
CA LEU A 91 1.66 -1.82 4.27
C LEU A 91 0.68 -0.84 4.91
N GLY A 92 -0.57 -1.27 5.16
CA GLY A 92 -1.59 -0.47 5.83
C GLY A 92 -1.18 -0.09 7.26
N GLU A 93 -0.66 -1.03 8.04
CA GLU A 93 -0.17 -0.79 9.40
C GLU A 93 1.05 0.13 9.41
N ALA A 94 1.98 -0.04 8.45
CA ALA A 94 3.12 0.86 8.28
C ALA A 94 2.66 2.29 7.98
N MET A 95 1.68 2.43 7.09
CA MET A 95 1.04 3.71 6.78
C MET A 95 0.40 4.33 8.01
N LEU A 96 -0.40 3.57 8.77
CA LEU A 96 -1.06 4.05 9.99
C LEU A 96 -0.05 4.56 11.03
N LYS A 97 1.06 3.84 11.22
CA LYS A 97 2.13 4.28 12.13
C LYS A 97 2.85 5.53 11.64
N ALA A 98 3.13 5.62 10.33
CA ALA A 98 3.77 6.79 9.74
C ALA A 98 2.90 8.06 9.83
N LEU A 99 1.57 7.91 9.77
CA LEU A 99 0.61 9.01 9.95
C LEU A 99 0.56 9.53 11.39
N GLY A 100 0.98 8.74 12.37
CA GLY A 100 0.99 9.12 13.79
C GLY A 100 -0.39 9.53 14.29
N ASP A 101 -0.45 10.69 14.94
CA ASP A 101 -1.71 11.26 15.47
C ASP A 101 -2.56 11.99 14.41
N LYS A 102 -2.10 11.99 13.16
CA LYS A 102 -2.76 12.58 11.98
C LYS A 102 -2.93 14.09 12.03
N ARG A 103 -2.22 14.80 12.93
CA ARG A 103 -2.31 16.26 12.99
C ARG A 103 -1.67 16.92 11.78
N GLY A 104 -2.34 17.91 11.25
CA GLY A 104 -1.87 18.73 10.14
C GLY A 104 -1.89 18.08 8.76
N ILE A 105 -2.47 16.88 8.61
CA ILE A 105 -2.63 16.26 7.29
C ILE A 105 -3.93 16.70 6.61
N GLU A 106 -3.97 16.64 5.29
CA GLU A 106 -5.19 16.94 4.50
C GLU A 106 -6.24 15.84 4.58
N ARG A 107 -5.86 14.62 4.97
CA ARG A 107 -6.73 13.46 5.21
C ARG A 107 -7.35 12.81 3.97
N TYR A 108 -7.67 13.54 2.90
CA TYR A 108 -8.43 13.06 1.73
C TYR A 108 -7.66 13.16 0.41
N GLY A 109 -8.02 12.32 -0.60
CA GLY A 109 -7.43 12.38 -1.94
C GLY A 109 -8.15 11.54 -2.99
N PHE A 110 -7.86 11.74 -4.35
CA PHE A 110 -8.62 11.13 -5.47
C PHE A 110 -8.04 11.30 -6.90
N LEU A 111 -8.47 10.49 -7.87
CA LEU A 111 -8.64 10.48 -9.35
C LEU A 111 -7.45 10.45 -10.33
N LEU A 112 -7.53 9.50 -11.37
CA LEU A 112 -6.52 9.40 -12.43
C LEU A 112 -7.03 8.72 -13.74
N PRO A 113 -6.86 9.35 -14.93
CA PRO A 113 -7.00 8.68 -16.23
C PRO A 113 -5.70 7.98 -16.64
N MET A 114 -5.80 6.86 -17.37
CA MET A 114 -4.70 6.16 -18.01
C MET A 114 -5.17 5.53 -19.32
N ASP A 115 -4.79 6.13 -20.45
CA ASP A 115 -5.22 5.76 -21.81
C ASP A 115 -6.77 5.59 -21.91
N ASP A 116 -7.22 4.37 -22.16
CA ASP A 116 -8.65 4.03 -22.23
C ASP A 116 -9.31 3.87 -20.84
N CYS A 117 -8.53 3.90 -19.77
CA CYS A 117 -9.00 3.64 -18.42
C CYS A 117 -9.14 4.91 -17.59
N LEU A 118 -10.15 4.92 -16.71
CA LEU A 118 -10.34 5.95 -15.70
C LEU A 118 -10.50 5.28 -14.33
N ALA A 119 -9.62 5.60 -13.39
CA ALA A 119 -9.72 5.19 -12.00
C ALA A 119 -10.12 6.36 -11.10
N GLN A 120 -11.04 6.10 -10.19
CA GLN A 120 -11.46 7.00 -9.13
C GLN A 120 -11.14 6.32 -7.80
N VAL A 121 -10.27 6.93 -6.99
CA VAL A 121 -9.94 6.45 -5.67
C VAL A 121 -10.19 7.57 -4.67
N ALA A 122 -11.20 7.42 -3.84
CA ALA A 122 -11.42 8.28 -2.70
C ALA A 122 -10.89 7.59 -1.43
N LEU A 123 -10.06 8.31 -0.69
CA LEU A 123 -9.39 7.85 0.52
C LEU A 123 -9.74 8.76 1.69
N ASP A 124 -9.99 8.18 2.87
CA ASP A 124 -10.16 8.88 4.13
C ASP A 124 -9.42 8.16 5.26
N PHE A 125 -8.38 8.77 5.81
CA PHE A 125 -7.65 8.28 6.98
C PHE A 125 -8.38 8.56 8.31
N GLY A 126 -9.71 8.47 8.31
CA GLY A 126 -10.58 8.77 9.46
C GLY A 126 -10.51 7.79 10.63
N GLY A 127 -9.71 6.74 10.57
CA GLY A 127 -9.55 5.76 11.65
C GLY A 127 -10.56 4.60 11.61
N ARG A 128 -11.45 4.54 10.63
CA ARG A 128 -12.41 3.46 10.40
C ARG A 128 -12.11 2.81 9.07
N ASN A 129 -12.03 1.49 9.05
CA ASN A 129 -11.81 0.71 7.84
C ASN A 129 -13.14 0.43 7.12
N TRP A 130 -13.18 0.68 5.84
CA TRP A 130 -14.25 0.28 4.93
C TRP A 130 -13.75 0.33 3.50
N ILE A 131 -14.21 -0.58 2.65
CA ILE A 131 -13.94 -0.55 1.23
C ILE A 131 -15.24 -0.65 0.42
N VAL A 132 -15.32 0.17 -0.63
CA VAL A 132 -16.23 -0.01 -1.74
C VAL A 132 -15.40 -0.27 -2.99
N TRP A 133 -15.63 -1.39 -3.63
CA TRP A 133 -14.93 -1.82 -4.84
C TRP A 133 -15.91 -1.93 -6.01
N ASP A 134 -15.72 -1.10 -7.02
CA ASP A 134 -16.52 -1.05 -8.27
C ASP A 134 -15.55 -1.08 -9.46
N ALA A 135 -14.89 -2.23 -9.66
CA ALA A 135 -14.02 -2.49 -10.77
C ALA A 135 -14.09 -3.96 -11.16
N GLU A 136 -14.58 -4.24 -12.35
CA GLU A 136 -14.72 -5.59 -12.87
C GLU A 136 -13.51 -5.97 -13.73
N PHE A 137 -13.06 -7.22 -13.59
CA PHE A 137 -12.02 -7.84 -14.38
C PHE A 137 -12.56 -9.13 -14.97
N LYS A 138 -12.29 -9.35 -16.27
CA LYS A 138 -12.73 -10.55 -17.01
C LYS A 138 -11.64 -11.61 -17.13
N ARG A 139 -10.37 -11.19 -17.07
CA ARG A 139 -9.23 -12.08 -17.08
C ARG A 139 -9.04 -12.69 -15.71
N GLU A 140 -8.66 -13.96 -15.66
CA GLU A 140 -8.36 -14.64 -14.39
C GLU A 140 -7.11 -14.09 -13.74
N LYS A 141 -6.08 -13.74 -14.55
CA LYS A 141 -4.80 -13.23 -14.07
C LYS A 141 -4.26 -12.09 -14.94
N ILE A 142 -3.49 -11.20 -14.32
CA ILE A 142 -2.63 -10.23 -14.98
C ILE A 142 -1.22 -10.43 -14.44
N GLY A 143 -0.26 -10.76 -15.31
CA GLY A 143 0.97 -11.38 -14.86
C GLY A 143 0.68 -12.69 -14.13
N GLU A 144 1.32 -12.90 -13.00
CA GLU A 144 1.06 -14.04 -12.12
C GLU A 144 -0.09 -13.79 -11.12
N MET A 145 -0.54 -12.54 -10.97
CA MET A 145 -1.50 -12.15 -9.94
C MET A 145 -2.96 -12.42 -10.37
N PRO A 146 -3.74 -13.22 -9.62
CA PRO A 146 -5.17 -13.40 -9.85
C PRO A 146 -5.90 -12.08 -9.69
N THR A 147 -6.85 -11.78 -10.59
CA THR A 147 -7.54 -10.48 -10.61
C THR A 147 -8.47 -10.29 -9.42
N GLU A 148 -9.00 -11.37 -8.85
CA GLU A 148 -9.79 -11.33 -7.61
C GLU A 148 -8.97 -10.78 -6.43
N MET A 149 -7.65 -11.01 -6.42
CA MET A 149 -6.76 -10.56 -5.34
C MET A 149 -6.53 -9.04 -5.32
N PHE A 150 -6.91 -8.31 -6.36
CA PHE A 150 -6.82 -6.85 -6.34
C PHE A 150 -7.70 -6.23 -5.25
N SER A 151 -8.96 -6.66 -5.17
CA SER A 151 -9.87 -6.19 -4.11
C SER A 151 -9.43 -6.64 -2.72
N HIS A 152 -8.88 -7.84 -2.60
CA HIS A 152 -8.32 -8.37 -1.34
C HIS A 152 -7.15 -7.53 -0.84
N PHE A 153 -6.21 -7.15 -1.72
CA PHE A 153 -5.10 -6.25 -1.37
C PHE A 153 -5.59 -4.92 -0.77
N PHE A 154 -6.52 -4.24 -1.46
CA PHE A 154 -7.04 -2.95 -0.98
C PHE A 154 -7.89 -3.08 0.28
N LYS A 155 -8.61 -4.22 0.44
CA LYS A 155 -9.34 -4.53 1.68
C LYS A 155 -8.37 -4.69 2.85
N SER A 156 -7.31 -5.47 2.67
CA SER A 156 -6.27 -5.71 3.66
C SER A 156 -5.53 -4.42 4.04
N PHE A 157 -5.19 -3.60 3.03
CA PHE A 157 -4.64 -2.27 3.29
C PHE A 157 -5.59 -1.38 4.11
N SER A 158 -6.89 -1.33 3.75
CA SER A 158 -7.90 -0.56 4.48
C SER A 158 -7.99 -1.02 5.93
N ASP A 159 -7.92 -2.32 6.17
CA ASP A 159 -7.96 -2.89 7.52
C ASP A 159 -6.72 -2.52 8.33
N GLY A 160 -5.51 -2.61 7.75
CA GLY A 160 -4.27 -2.23 8.41
C GLY A 160 -4.16 -0.73 8.66
N ALA A 161 -4.43 0.09 7.65
CA ALA A 161 -4.33 1.56 7.71
C ALA A 161 -5.49 2.22 8.49
N LYS A 162 -6.55 1.48 8.81
CA LYS A 162 -7.78 2.03 9.41
C LYS A 162 -8.33 3.21 8.60
N CYS A 163 -8.49 2.99 7.29
CA CYS A 163 -8.97 4.01 6.36
C CYS A 163 -10.18 3.54 5.55
N ASN A 164 -10.97 4.49 5.10
CA ASN A 164 -12.01 4.24 4.10
C ASN A 164 -11.41 4.33 2.71
N LEU A 165 -11.76 3.38 1.84
CA LEU A 165 -11.45 3.37 0.42
C LEU A 165 -12.74 3.21 -0.38
N ASN A 166 -12.91 4.08 -1.39
CA ASN A 166 -13.93 3.92 -2.41
C ASN A 166 -13.23 3.92 -3.77
N ILE A 167 -13.22 2.77 -4.44
CA ILE A 167 -12.46 2.52 -5.67
C ILE A 167 -13.45 2.18 -6.77
N LYS A 168 -13.36 2.93 -7.87
CA LYS A 168 -14.10 2.66 -9.09
C LYS A 168 -13.17 2.78 -10.29
N ALA A 169 -13.24 1.83 -11.23
CA ALA A 169 -12.48 1.91 -12.46
C ALA A 169 -13.24 1.34 -13.66
N ASN A 170 -13.10 2.00 -14.81
CA ASN A 170 -13.62 1.60 -16.09
C ASN A 170 -12.51 1.61 -17.13
N GLY A 171 -12.63 0.83 -18.17
CA GLY A 171 -11.69 0.71 -19.29
C GLY A 171 -11.70 -0.71 -19.85
N GLU A 172 -11.12 -0.89 -21.03
CA GLU A 172 -11.09 -2.19 -21.73
C GLU A 172 -9.81 -2.96 -21.43
N ASN A 173 -8.66 -2.27 -21.42
CA ASN A 173 -7.38 -2.89 -21.08
C ASN A 173 -7.25 -3.09 -19.57
N GLU A 174 -7.34 -4.33 -19.14
CA GLU A 174 -7.37 -4.67 -17.72
C GLU A 174 -6.03 -4.44 -16.98
N HIS A 175 -4.90 -4.52 -17.71
CA HIS A 175 -3.60 -4.11 -17.16
C HIS A 175 -3.60 -2.60 -16.86
N HIS A 176 -4.01 -1.77 -17.84
CA HIS A 176 -4.13 -0.32 -17.65
C HIS A 176 -5.16 0.01 -16.54
N LYS A 177 -6.24 -0.76 -16.46
CA LYS A 177 -7.27 -0.56 -15.43
C LYS A 177 -6.71 -0.73 -14.02
N ILE A 178 -6.03 -1.84 -13.74
CA ILE A 178 -5.47 -2.05 -12.39
C ILE A 178 -4.30 -1.11 -12.12
N GLU A 179 -3.45 -0.84 -13.10
CA GLU A 179 -2.35 0.10 -12.94
C GLU A 179 -2.87 1.53 -12.67
N SER A 180 -3.94 1.95 -13.35
CA SER A 180 -4.59 3.25 -13.08
C SER A 180 -5.16 3.33 -11.66
N ILE A 181 -5.70 2.23 -11.11
CA ILE A 181 -6.17 2.16 -9.72
C ILE A 181 -4.99 2.38 -8.76
N PHE A 182 -3.86 1.68 -8.94
CA PHE A 182 -2.69 1.83 -8.08
C PHE A 182 -2.08 3.23 -8.16
N LYS A 183 -2.03 3.83 -9.35
CA LYS A 183 -1.58 5.22 -9.55
C LYS A 183 -2.53 6.24 -8.90
N ALA A 184 -3.85 6.06 -9.06
CA ALA A 184 -4.85 6.91 -8.42
C ALA A 184 -4.78 6.79 -6.89
N PHE A 185 -4.62 5.57 -6.37
CA PHE A 185 -4.41 5.30 -4.95
C PHE A 185 -3.14 5.99 -4.43
N ALA A 186 -2.02 5.89 -5.15
CA ALA A 186 -0.78 6.58 -4.82
C ALA A 186 -0.96 8.11 -4.74
N LYS A 187 -1.64 8.70 -5.72
CA LYS A 187 -1.96 10.12 -5.73
C LYS A 187 -2.91 10.52 -4.60
N SER A 188 -3.86 9.66 -4.28
CA SER A 188 -4.75 9.87 -3.13
C SER A 188 -3.98 9.90 -1.81
N ILE A 189 -3.02 8.98 -1.62
CA ILE A 189 -2.12 9.01 -0.46
C ILE A 189 -1.32 10.30 -0.44
N GLN A 190 -0.67 10.67 -1.55
CA GLN A 190 0.15 11.87 -1.64
C GLN A 190 -0.62 13.14 -1.23
N LEU A 191 -1.88 13.25 -1.66
CA LEU A 191 -2.74 14.36 -1.26
C LEU A 191 -3.15 14.29 0.21
N ALA A 192 -3.57 13.11 0.65
CA ALA A 192 -4.09 12.90 2.00
C ALA A 192 -3.03 13.11 3.11
N VAL A 193 -1.77 12.75 2.83
CA VAL A 193 -0.67 12.90 3.81
C VAL A 193 -0.01 14.28 3.77
N LYS A 194 -0.37 15.12 2.80
CA LYS A 194 0.15 16.48 2.72
C LYS A 194 -0.15 17.24 4.00
N ARG A 195 0.85 17.94 4.55
CA ARG A 195 0.71 18.70 5.79
C ARG A 195 0.35 20.15 5.49
N ASP A 196 -0.68 20.65 6.16
CA ASP A 196 -0.96 22.08 6.20
C ASP A 196 -0.06 22.75 7.25
N ILE A 197 0.94 23.48 6.79
CA ILE A 197 1.92 24.17 7.66
C ILE A 197 1.29 25.22 8.58
N ASN A 198 0.10 25.71 8.25
CA ASN A 198 -0.62 26.69 9.05
C ASN A 198 -1.47 26.06 10.16
N ASN A 199 -1.73 24.76 10.07
CA ASN A 199 -2.63 24.00 10.95
C ASN A 199 -2.00 22.71 11.51
N LEU A 200 -0.68 22.68 11.71
CA LEU A 200 0.06 21.48 12.13
C LEU A 200 -0.45 20.84 13.44
N ASN A 201 -1.12 21.59 14.29
CA ASN A 201 -1.64 21.13 15.59
C ASN A 201 -3.14 20.80 15.58
N SER A 202 -3.84 21.06 14.48
CA SER A 202 -5.26 20.72 14.35
C SER A 202 -5.48 19.30 13.90
N LEU A 203 -6.55 18.67 14.35
CA LEU A 203 -7.06 17.46 13.73
C LEU A 203 -7.75 17.83 12.43
N PRO A 204 -7.60 17.01 11.36
CA PRO A 204 -8.23 17.27 10.06
C PRO A 204 -9.74 17.03 10.10
#